data_e6dab5d253c588e3be19b6cf01522cfe
#
_entry.id   e6dab5d253c588e3be19b6cf01522cfe
#
_cell.length_a   1.000
_cell.length_b   1.000
_cell.length_c   1.000
_cell.angle_alpha   90.00
_cell.angle_beta   90.00
_cell.angle_gamma   90.00
#
_symmetry.space_group_name_H-M   'P 1'
#
loop_
_entity.id
_entity.type
_entity.pdbx_description
1 polymer ?
#
loop_
_entity_poly.entity_id
_entity_poly.type
_entity_poly.pdbx_seq_one_letter_code
_entity_poly.pdbx_strand_id
1 'polypeptide(L)'
;MCEALVSYIQRWSEGHLAALPDNLMRSQLPLTLFQSLIRTLHTQNQDGSWGSSNSAEETAYAILILKSVACFSFTEMIAAQVETAISKGLEFILTRSQRSPTDDQLWLDKTLYAIPTVSDSYIMAAVQAEETIHKLAEIPYKLVNMSTVTVHKMTEYFSQLPSQMQTPKWVIQASAIEAILLSDRLKTLDVFSTGRPLGEKYIKMAACFWTLANNSDPECLLSTRNIYTMAELSIGLFQEDDLMERSLAGLPDSAIPVIADYIDKLSHATNLCRDPSLHQCLDGDNTPPDMDEEGLTRVKAIRQNIDLWFRFVSDENLTRNTSSSDRLDLQQEVKMATLAATQRARANRALSNGNGHSTTEHITVLSDQNFYTWLHTSAVHDVKSAVVSKALICKIGNGGDVFITAKEKYLAERLWRQMSVEGRLWNDVGSIERDRLASNLNSVNFPEFSSPQSLKLDGDVRTQLLQLAEYEQKYTLSCLNDLTQILDNSGRRTISLYLQMYYRCCVIYNETCAKYAFGSTTAM
;
A
#
# COMPACT_ATOMS: atom_id res chain seq x y z
N MET A 1 26.73 -10.34 -1.08
CA MET A 1 25.74 -10.07 0.01
C MET A 1 24.67 -11.15 0.06
N CYS A 2 23.94 -11.47 -1.02
CA CYS A 2 22.88 -12.50 -0.98
C CYS A 2 23.41 -13.86 -0.55
N GLU A 3 24.54 -14.34 -1.08
CA GLU A 3 25.18 -15.60 -0.65
C GLU A 3 25.50 -15.62 0.85
N ALA A 4 26.01 -14.51 1.39
CA ALA A 4 26.28 -14.41 2.82
C ALA A 4 24.98 -14.52 3.64
N LEU A 5 23.89 -13.84 3.22
CA LEU A 5 22.61 -13.92 3.90
C LEU A 5 22.01 -15.33 3.82
N VAL A 6 22.13 -16.00 2.68
CA VAL A 6 21.74 -17.41 2.52
C VAL A 6 22.52 -18.31 3.47
N SER A 7 23.86 -18.11 3.55
CA SER A 7 24.71 -18.85 4.48
C SER A 7 24.36 -18.59 5.96
N TYR A 8 23.97 -17.37 6.33
CA TYR A 8 23.47 -17.07 7.68
C TYR A 8 22.20 -17.84 7.99
N ILE A 9 21.22 -17.86 7.07
CA ILE A 9 19.99 -18.61 7.23
C ILE A 9 20.28 -20.10 7.39
N GLN A 10 21.19 -20.64 6.58
CA GLN A 10 21.59 -22.06 6.66
C GLN A 10 22.20 -22.35 8.03
N ARG A 11 23.21 -21.60 8.47
CA ARG A 11 23.87 -21.78 9.77
C ARG A 11 22.89 -21.65 10.94
N TRP A 12 21.94 -20.73 10.84
CA TRP A 12 20.89 -20.59 11.85
C TRP A 12 19.97 -21.82 11.88
N SER A 13 19.58 -22.35 10.72
CA SER A 13 18.76 -23.57 10.62
C SER A 13 19.45 -24.82 11.17
N GLU A 14 20.78 -24.84 11.11
CA GLU A 14 21.66 -25.89 11.69
C GLU A 14 21.85 -25.71 13.21
N GLY A 15 21.34 -24.62 13.82
CA GLY A 15 21.45 -24.34 15.24
C GLY A 15 22.71 -23.57 15.66
N HIS A 16 23.59 -23.20 14.72
CA HIS A 16 24.85 -22.49 15.04
C HIS A 16 24.67 -21.02 15.45
N LEU A 17 23.57 -20.39 15.07
CA LEU A 17 23.29 -18.98 15.30
C LEU A 17 22.00 -18.77 16.11
N ALA A 18 21.76 -19.64 17.10
CA ALA A 18 20.52 -19.66 17.89
C ALA A 18 20.23 -18.35 18.67
N ALA A 19 21.24 -17.50 18.88
CA ALA A 19 21.06 -16.19 19.53
C ALA A 19 20.42 -15.13 18.62
N LEU A 20 20.32 -15.36 17.30
CA LEU A 20 19.70 -14.40 16.40
C LEU A 20 18.16 -14.46 16.51
N PRO A 21 17.48 -13.30 16.44
CA PRO A 21 16.03 -13.25 16.55
C PRO A 21 15.35 -14.05 15.45
N ASP A 22 14.38 -14.89 15.81
CA ASP A 22 13.54 -15.67 14.88
C ASP A 22 12.89 -14.78 13.81
N ASN A 23 12.40 -13.61 14.19
CA ASN A 23 11.79 -12.66 13.25
C ASN A 23 12.78 -12.20 12.17
N LEU A 24 14.05 -11.96 12.51
CA LEU A 24 15.06 -11.63 11.52
C LEU A 24 15.24 -12.76 10.50
N MET A 25 15.35 -13.99 11.00
CA MET A 25 15.72 -15.16 10.20
C MET A 25 14.56 -15.70 9.37
N ARG A 26 13.35 -15.71 9.93
CA ARG A 26 12.14 -16.29 9.27
C ARG A 26 11.34 -15.31 8.44
N SER A 27 11.52 -14.00 8.64
CA SER A 27 10.71 -12.98 7.98
C SER A 27 11.55 -11.95 7.24
N GLN A 28 12.45 -11.23 7.91
CA GLN A 28 13.16 -10.10 7.30
C GLN A 28 14.17 -10.54 6.23
N LEU A 29 14.98 -11.55 6.50
CA LEU A 29 15.98 -12.02 5.54
C LEU A 29 15.35 -12.69 4.31
N PRO A 30 14.37 -13.60 4.44
CA PRO A 30 13.66 -14.17 3.28
C PRO A 30 13.02 -13.08 2.40
N LEU A 31 12.36 -12.10 3.00
CA LEU A 31 11.77 -10.97 2.26
C LEU A 31 12.84 -10.17 1.51
N THR A 32 13.96 -9.85 2.16
CA THR A 32 15.06 -9.09 1.54
C THR A 32 15.69 -9.86 0.38
N LEU A 33 15.91 -11.17 0.54
CA LEU A 33 16.44 -12.04 -0.50
C LEU A 33 15.46 -12.16 -1.67
N PHE A 34 14.19 -12.33 -1.39
CA PHE A 34 13.16 -12.42 -2.43
C PHE A 34 13.03 -11.12 -3.23
N GLN A 35 13.08 -9.98 -2.59
CA GLN A 35 13.09 -8.68 -3.28
C GLN A 35 14.36 -8.48 -4.11
N SER A 36 15.53 -8.95 -3.63
CA SER A 36 16.75 -8.92 -4.43
C SER A 36 16.61 -9.76 -5.70
N LEU A 37 15.98 -10.94 -5.60
CA LEU A 37 15.66 -11.80 -6.74
C LEU A 37 14.73 -11.11 -7.74
N ILE A 38 13.60 -10.53 -7.28
CA ILE A 38 12.65 -9.83 -8.16
C ILE A 38 13.34 -8.68 -8.89
N ARG A 39 14.12 -7.86 -8.18
CA ARG A 39 14.87 -6.74 -8.78
C ARG A 39 15.85 -7.22 -9.82
N THR A 40 16.57 -8.29 -9.54
CA THR A 40 17.51 -8.89 -10.50
C THR A 40 16.78 -9.37 -11.75
N LEU A 41 15.61 -10.02 -11.62
CA LEU A 41 14.80 -10.43 -12.78
C LEU A 41 14.32 -9.23 -13.61
N HIS A 42 13.89 -8.16 -12.97
CA HIS A 42 13.40 -6.95 -13.65
C HIS A 42 14.48 -6.17 -14.39
N THR A 43 15.72 -6.23 -13.92
CA THR A 43 16.83 -5.43 -14.47
C THR A 43 17.64 -6.16 -15.55
N GLN A 44 17.19 -7.35 -16.00
CA GLN A 44 17.80 -8.04 -17.11
C GLN A 44 17.54 -7.31 -18.44
N ASN A 45 18.59 -7.03 -19.18
CA ASN A 45 18.52 -6.45 -20.52
C ASN A 45 17.96 -7.44 -21.55
N GLN A 46 17.51 -6.96 -22.70
CA GLN A 46 16.94 -7.81 -23.76
C GLN A 46 17.92 -8.83 -24.33
N ASP A 47 19.22 -8.51 -24.32
CA ASP A 47 20.31 -9.40 -24.76
C ASP A 47 20.72 -10.44 -23.72
N GLY A 48 20.04 -10.48 -22.57
CA GLY A 48 20.32 -11.39 -21.47
C GLY A 48 21.35 -10.88 -20.45
N SER A 49 22.00 -9.74 -20.70
CA SER A 49 22.97 -9.13 -19.79
C SER A 49 22.32 -8.39 -18.62
N TRP A 50 23.14 -7.91 -17.70
CA TRP A 50 22.79 -6.94 -16.66
C TRP A 50 23.76 -5.76 -16.69
N GLY A 51 23.33 -4.66 -16.04
CA GLY A 51 24.08 -3.43 -15.99
C GLY A 51 23.84 -2.49 -17.16
N SER A 52 24.25 -1.23 -16.99
CA SER A 52 24.03 -0.17 -18.00
C SER A 52 24.96 -0.28 -19.20
N SER A 53 26.10 -0.96 -19.02
CA SER A 53 27.11 -1.19 -20.08
C SER A 53 27.11 -2.63 -20.62
N ASN A 54 26.09 -3.43 -20.29
CA ASN A 54 26.01 -4.85 -20.64
C ASN A 54 27.30 -5.59 -20.20
N SER A 55 27.68 -5.41 -18.94
CA SER A 55 28.91 -5.94 -18.37
C SER A 55 28.82 -7.44 -18.11
N ALA A 56 29.84 -8.20 -18.50
CA ALA A 56 29.94 -9.63 -18.19
C ALA A 56 30.08 -9.87 -16.67
N GLU A 57 30.76 -8.98 -15.95
CA GLU A 57 30.94 -9.06 -14.50
C GLU A 57 29.62 -8.80 -13.78
N GLU A 58 28.85 -7.74 -14.14
CA GLU A 58 27.53 -7.47 -13.55
C GLU A 58 26.56 -8.62 -13.87
N THR A 59 26.64 -9.18 -15.07
CA THR A 59 25.86 -10.36 -15.48
C THR A 59 26.20 -11.58 -14.62
N ALA A 60 27.49 -11.81 -14.33
CA ALA A 60 27.91 -12.88 -13.42
C ALA A 60 27.37 -12.68 -11.99
N TYR A 61 27.42 -11.45 -11.46
CA TYR A 61 26.82 -11.14 -10.14
C TYR A 61 25.31 -11.42 -10.12
N ALA A 62 24.58 -11.02 -11.16
CA ALA A 62 23.16 -11.27 -11.26
C ALA A 62 22.83 -12.77 -11.29
N ILE A 63 23.55 -13.57 -12.09
CA ILE A 63 23.40 -15.03 -12.14
C ILE A 63 23.65 -15.65 -10.76
N LEU A 64 24.72 -15.24 -10.05
CA LEU A 64 25.02 -15.75 -8.72
C LEU A 64 23.94 -15.41 -7.70
N ILE A 65 23.37 -14.19 -7.76
CA ILE A 65 22.21 -13.81 -6.92
C ILE A 65 21.02 -14.72 -7.20
N LEU A 66 20.64 -14.86 -8.47
CA LEU A 66 19.49 -15.69 -8.87
C LEU A 66 19.67 -17.14 -8.41
N LYS A 67 20.85 -17.72 -8.64
CA LYS A 67 21.18 -19.08 -8.23
C LYS A 67 21.13 -19.23 -6.70
N SER A 68 21.70 -18.28 -5.94
CA SER A 68 21.73 -18.35 -4.48
C SER A 68 20.34 -18.30 -3.85
N VAL A 69 19.44 -17.49 -4.40
CA VAL A 69 18.09 -17.31 -3.84
C VAL A 69 17.11 -18.37 -4.34
N ALA A 70 17.35 -18.96 -5.52
CA ALA A 70 16.49 -20.01 -6.08
C ALA A 70 16.43 -21.31 -5.23
N CYS A 71 17.35 -21.49 -4.27
CA CYS A 71 17.34 -22.65 -3.37
C CYS A 71 16.16 -22.65 -2.36
N PHE A 72 15.44 -21.55 -2.20
CA PHE A 72 14.33 -21.48 -1.27
C PHE A 72 13.00 -21.94 -1.91
N SER A 73 12.22 -22.71 -1.16
CA SER A 73 10.93 -23.25 -1.61
C SER A 73 9.92 -22.17 -2.03
N PHE A 74 10.00 -20.97 -1.46
CA PHE A 74 9.11 -19.87 -1.83
C PHE A 74 9.37 -19.33 -3.25
N THR A 75 10.48 -19.72 -3.91
CA THR A 75 10.79 -19.31 -5.29
C THR A 75 10.30 -20.34 -6.35
N GLU A 76 9.89 -21.53 -5.94
CA GLU A 76 9.50 -22.63 -6.86
C GLU A 76 8.43 -22.22 -7.89
N MET A 77 7.49 -21.37 -7.50
CA MET A 77 6.41 -20.94 -8.40
C MET A 77 6.89 -20.02 -9.53
N ILE A 78 8.05 -19.38 -9.39
CA ILE A 78 8.68 -18.53 -10.43
C ILE A 78 9.99 -19.15 -10.94
N ALA A 79 10.25 -20.42 -10.64
CA ALA A 79 11.50 -21.10 -11.01
C ALA A 79 11.76 -21.05 -12.52
N ALA A 80 10.75 -21.28 -13.35
CA ALA A 80 10.90 -21.23 -14.80
C ALA A 80 11.37 -19.83 -15.30
N GLN A 81 10.92 -18.74 -14.65
CA GLN A 81 11.38 -17.40 -14.98
C GLN A 81 12.83 -17.19 -14.55
N VAL A 82 13.20 -17.68 -13.38
CA VAL A 82 14.57 -17.61 -12.86
C VAL A 82 15.52 -18.40 -13.75
N GLU A 83 15.18 -19.64 -14.13
CA GLU A 83 15.95 -20.49 -15.03
C GLU A 83 16.12 -19.84 -16.42
N THR A 84 15.06 -19.26 -16.96
CA THR A 84 15.11 -18.55 -18.24
C THR A 84 16.08 -17.36 -18.17
N ALA A 85 16.03 -16.58 -17.10
CA ALA A 85 16.90 -15.43 -16.92
C ALA A 85 18.37 -15.85 -16.78
N ILE A 86 18.65 -16.90 -15.99
CA ILE A 86 19.99 -17.47 -15.84
C ILE A 86 20.52 -17.97 -17.18
N SER A 87 19.71 -18.75 -17.93
CA SER A 87 20.13 -19.30 -19.24
C SER A 87 20.51 -18.20 -20.23
N LYS A 88 19.71 -17.13 -20.33
CA LYS A 88 20.03 -15.98 -21.19
C LYS A 88 21.32 -15.27 -20.75
N GLY A 89 21.53 -15.12 -19.43
CA GLY A 89 22.74 -14.51 -18.89
C GLY A 89 23.99 -15.34 -19.17
N LEU A 90 23.91 -16.67 -19.05
CA LEU A 90 24.99 -17.58 -19.39
C LEU A 90 25.28 -17.57 -20.89
N GLU A 91 24.26 -17.57 -21.76
CA GLU A 91 24.42 -17.42 -23.20
C GLU A 91 25.13 -16.12 -23.56
N PHE A 92 24.75 -14.99 -22.95
CA PHE A 92 25.43 -13.71 -23.11
C PHE A 92 26.92 -13.80 -22.75
N ILE A 93 27.25 -14.36 -21.56
CA ILE A 93 28.65 -14.51 -21.13
C ILE A 93 29.45 -15.40 -22.09
N LEU A 94 28.91 -16.54 -22.50
CA LEU A 94 29.60 -17.54 -23.31
C LEU A 94 29.78 -17.11 -24.78
N THR A 95 28.86 -16.30 -25.32
CA THR A 95 28.93 -15.81 -26.73
C THR A 95 29.81 -14.60 -26.90
N ARG A 96 30.18 -13.91 -25.83
CA ARG A 96 31.02 -12.70 -25.88
C ARG A 96 32.49 -13.06 -26.05
N SER A 97 32.89 -13.22 -27.29
CA SER A 97 34.22 -13.76 -27.66
C SER A 97 35.40 -12.78 -27.53
N GLN A 98 35.17 -11.47 -27.36
CA GLN A 98 36.23 -10.45 -27.16
C GLN A 98 35.77 -9.42 -26.13
N ARG A 99 36.57 -9.28 -25.06
CA ARG A 99 36.41 -8.22 -24.06
C ARG A 99 37.14 -6.97 -24.52
N SER A 100 36.45 -5.83 -24.51
CA SER A 100 37.13 -4.55 -24.48
C SER A 100 37.69 -4.29 -23.07
N PRO A 101 38.90 -3.80 -22.92
CA PRO A 101 39.45 -3.46 -21.58
C PRO A 101 38.64 -2.41 -20.80
N THR A 102 37.75 -1.69 -21.49
CA THR A 102 36.87 -0.65 -20.92
C THR A 102 35.49 -1.16 -20.52
N ASP A 103 35.09 -2.37 -20.94
CA ASP A 103 33.75 -2.90 -20.76
C ASP A 103 33.46 -3.37 -19.33
N ASP A 104 34.49 -3.69 -18.56
CA ASP A 104 34.37 -4.23 -17.19
C ASP A 104 34.77 -3.21 -16.10
N GLN A 105 34.70 -1.91 -16.41
CA GLN A 105 34.92 -0.87 -15.41
C GLN A 105 33.67 -0.62 -14.59
N LEU A 106 33.71 -1.01 -13.33
CA LEU A 106 32.66 -0.73 -12.37
C LEU A 106 32.98 0.53 -11.55
N TRP A 107 32.00 1.39 -11.37
CA TRP A 107 32.10 2.54 -10.50
C TRP A 107 31.76 2.15 -9.07
N LEU A 108 32.76 2.08 -8.21
CA LEU A 108 32.62 1.83 -6.79
C LEU A 108 33.18 3.00 -5.99
N ASP A 109 32.34 3.63 -5.17
CA ASP A 109 32.72 4.65 -4.19
C ASP A 109 33.71 5.72 -4.72
N LYS A 110 33.38 6.32 -5.84
CA LYS A 110 34.15 7.36 -6.55
C LYS A 110 35.44 6.89 -7.24
N THR A 111 35.62 5.59 -7.35
CA THR A 111 36.76 5.03 -8.12
C THR A 111 36.25 4.08 -9.20
N LEU A 112 36.87 4.17 -10.39
CA LEU A 112 36.69 3.17 -11.42
C LEU A 112 37.47 1.92 -11.00
N TYR A 113 36.78 0.80 -10.99
CA TYR A 113 37.32 -0.49 -10.59
C TYR A 113 37.38 -1.40 -11.80
N ALA A 114 38.54 -1.90 -12.14
CA ALA A 114 38.75 -2.92 -13.16
C ALA A 114 39.88 -3.83 -12.71
N ILE A 115 39.54 -4.99 -12.17
CA ILE A 115 40.51 -6.04 -11.85
C ILE A 115 40.15 -7.29 -12.65
N PRO A 116 40.78 -7.54 -13.80
CA PRO A 116 40.41 -8.64 -14.70
C PRO A 116 40.35 -10.00 -14.01
N THR A 117 41.28 -10.30 -13.11
CA THR A 117 41.30 -11.57 -12.38
C THR A 117 40.12 -11.76 -11.45
N VAL A 118 39.60 -10.68 -10.86
CA VAL A 118 38.39 -10.72 -10.01
C VAL A 118 37.14 -10.90 -10.89
N SER A 119 37.06 -10.15 -11.98
CA SER A 119 35.99 -10.29 -12.97
C SER A 119 35.92 -11.71 -13.53
N ASP A 120 37.07 -12.26 -13.97
CA ASP A 120 37.18 -13.64 -14.47
C ASP A 120 36.73 -14.67 -13.42
N SER A 121 37.13 -14.46 -12.16
CA SER A 121 36.75 -15.36 -11.06
C SER A 121 35.23 -15.40 -10.85
N TYR A 122 34.55 -14.25 -10.89
CA TYR A 122 33.06 -14.19 -10.77
C TYR A 122 32.37 -14.81 -11.97
N ILE A 123 32.89 -14.59 -13.17
CA ILE A 123 32.37 -15.20 -14.41
C ILE A 123 32.49 -16.72 -14.34
N MET A 124 33.66 -17.22 -13.97
CA MET A 124 33.88 -18.66 -13.78
C MET A 124 32.95 -19.25 -12.70
N ALA A 125 32.80 -18.53 -11.57
CA ALA A 125 31.87 -18.93 -10.52
C ALA A 125 30.41 -18.98 -11.03
N ALA A 126 29.98 -18.00 -11.83
CA ALA A 126 28.62 -17.98 -12.38
C ALA A 126 28.37 -19.14 -13.34
N VAL A 127 29.37 -19.49 -14.19
CA VAL A 127 29.28 -20.63 -15.11
C VAL A 127 29.28 -21.97 -14.37
N GLN A 128 30.12 -22.11 -13.33
CA GLN A 128 30.27 -23.37 -12.58
C GLN A 128 29.25 -23.60 -11.47
N ALA A 129 28.47 -22.58 -11.11
CA ALA A 129 27.57 -22.63 -9.95
C ALA A 129 26.45 -23.68 -10.05
N GLU A 130 26.24 -24.36 -11.17
CA GLU A 130 25.25 -25.45 -11.29
C GLU A 130 25.50 -26.58 -10.29
N GLU A 131 26.75 -26.92 -10.03
CA GLU A 131 27.11 -27.99 -9.07
C GLU A 131 26.90 -27.58 -7.60
N THR A 132 26.92 -26.28 -7.31
CA THR A 132 26.86 -25.77 -5.93
C THR A 132 25.41 -25.70 -5.42
N ILE A 133 24.42 -25.49 -6.30
CA ILE A 133 23.00 -25.36 -5.94
C ILE A 133 22.46 -26.67 -5.33
N HIS A 134 22.85 -27.83 -5.84
CA HIS A 134 22.43 -29.11 -5.29
C HIS A 134 22.86 -29.35 -3.84
N LYS A 135 23.94 -28.68 -3.38
CA LYS A 135 24.40 -28.78 -1.99
C LYS A 135 23.65 -27.85 -1.02
N LEU A 136 23.05 -26.76 -1.52
CA LEU A 136 22.23 -25.83 -0.73
C LEU A 136 20.74 -26.25 -0.65
N ALA A 137 20.31 -27.20 -1.49
CA ALA A 137 18.92 -27.69 -1.53
C ALA A 137 18.47 -28.43 -0.25
N GLU A 138 19.35 -28.65 0.71
CA GLU A 138 19.03 -29.23 2.02
C GLU A 138 18.64 -28.17 3.08
N ILE A 139 18.55 -26.89 2.73
CA ILE A 139 18.00 -25.88 3.65
C ILE A 139 16.55 -26.27 3.95
N PRO A 140 16.18 -26.50 5.23
CA PRO A 140 14.88 -27.03 5.56
C PRO A 140 13.75 -26.18 4.93
N TYR A 141 12.88 -26.83 4.16
CA TYR A 141 11.70 -26.24 3.49
C TYR A 141 10.72 -25.50 4.42
N LYS A 142 11.02 -25.44 5.73
CA LYS A 142 10.13 -24.90 6.77
C LYS A 142 10.48 -23.48 7.23
N LEU A 143 11.38 -22.78 6.54
CA LEU A 143 11.76 -21.43 6.97
C LEU A 143 10.57 -20.46 6.90
N VAL A 144 9.80 -20.58 5.83
CA VAL A 144 8.57 -19.82 5.61
C VAL A 144 7.45 -20.78 5.28
N ASN A 145 6.41 -20.80 6.08
CA ASN A 145 5.23 -21.64 5.83
C ASN A 145 4.36 -20.98 4.75
N MET A 146 4.75 -21.13 3.49
CA MET A 146 4.03 -20.55 2.36
C MET A 146 3.07 -21.58 1.74
N SER A 147 1.79 -21.23 1.70
CA SER A 147 0.79 -22.01 1.01
C SER A 147 0.81 -21.72 -0.48
N THR A 148 1.25 -22.68 -1.30
CA THR A 148 1.21 -22.57 -2.77
C THR A 148 -0.22 -22.37 -3.29
N VAL A 149 -1.21 -22.97 -2.60
CA VAL A 149 -2.63 -22.76 -2.91
C VAL A 149 -3.04 -21.31 -2.73
N THR A 150 -2.57 -20.65 -1.66
CA THR A 150 -2.85 -19.22 -1.42
C THR A 150 -2.22 -18.34 -2.51
N VAL A 151 -0.95 -18.57 -2.84
CA VAL A 151 -0.28 -17.84 -3.93
C VAL A 151 -1.03 -18.04 -5.26
N HIS A 152 -1.42 -19.28 -5.58
CA HIS A 152 -2.15 -19.55 -6.82
C HIS A 152 -3.50 -18.81 -6.86
N LYS A 153 -4.29 -18.87 -5.79
CA LYS A 153 -5.57 -18.14 -5.71
C LYS A 153 -5.39 -16.63 -5.85
N MET A 154 -4.40 -16.04 -5.18
CA MET A 154 -4.08 -14.62 -5.31
C MET A 154 -3.68 -14.27 -6.75
N THR A 155 -2.81 -15.09 -7.36
CA THR A 155 -2.38 -14.89 -8.75
C THR A 155 -3.57 -14.91 -9.71
N GLU A 156 -4.43 -15.92 -9.63
CA GLU A 156 -5.61 -16.03 -10.50
C GLU A 156 -6.59 -14.86 -10.27
N TYR A 157 -6.76 -14.44 -9.01
CA TYR A 157 -7.62 -13.31 -8.70
C TYR A 157 -7.11 -12.01 -9.32
N PHE A 158 -5.84 -11.66 -9.09
CA PHE A 158 -5.26 -10.41 -9.58
C PHE A 158 -5.05 -10.41 -11.11
N SER A 159 -4.75 -11.56 -11.72
CA SER A 159 -4.64 -11.68 -13.19
C SER A 159 -5.93 -11.34 -13.94
N GLN A 160 -7.08 -11.39 -13.27
CA GLN A 160 -8.38 -11.05 -13.86
C GLN A 160 -8.75 -9.56 -13.70
N LEU A 161 -7.94 -8.76 -13.03
CA LEU A 161 -8.19 -7.32 -12.93
C LEU A 161 -7.83 -6.63 -14.26
N PRO A 162 -8.65 -5.71 -14.75
CA PRO A 162 -8.41 -4.99 -16.01
C PRO A 162 -7.01 -4.36 -16.08
N SER A 163 -6.57 -3.71 -15.01
CA SER A 163 -5.25 -3.08 -14.94
C SER A 163 -4.08 -4.07 -15.00
N GLN A 164 -4.32 -5.36 -14.73
CA GLN A 164 -3.29 -6.40 -14.66
C GLN A 164 -3.27 -7.33 -15.87
N MET A 165 -4.15 -7.16 -16.85
CA MET A 165 -4.24 -8.04 -18.03
C MET A 165 -2.95 -8.07 -18.86
N GLN A 166 -2.15 -7.02 -18.84
CA GLN A 166 -0.88 -6.91 -19.56
C GLN A 166 0.33 -7.26 -18.67
N THR A 167 0.11 -7.42 -17.36
CA THR A 167 1.19 -7.75 -16.41
C THR A 167 1.58 -9.22 -16.58
N PRO A 168 2.87 -9.53 -16.79
CA PRO A 168 3.31 -10.92 -16.90
C PRO A 168 2.92 -11.75 -15.68
N LYS A 169 2.43 -12.97 -15.89
CA LYS A 169 1.93 -13.83 -14.80
C LYS A 169 2.96 -14.03 -13.68
N TRP A 170 4.24 -14.15 -14.01
CA TRP A 170 5.30 -14.31 -13.03
C TRP A 170 5.45 -13.09 -12.11
N VAL A 171 5.19 -11.87 -12.60
CA VAL A 171 5.20 -10.64 -11.79
C VAL A 171 4.08 -10.68 -10.75
N ILE A 172 2.88 -11.10 -11.16
CA ILE A 172 1.74 -11.24 -10.24
C ILE A 172 2.02 -12.34 -9.20
N GLN A 173 2.61 -13.47 -9.62
CA GLN A 173 3.03 -14.54 -8.70
C GLN A 173 4.08 -14.06 -7.71
N ALA A 174 5.11 -13.39 -8.19
CA ALA A 174 6.17 -12.82 -7.34
C ALA A 174 5.59 -11.81 -6.34
N SER A 175 4.68 -10.95 -6.78
CA SER A 175 4.00 -9.98 -5.91
C SER A 175 3.14 -10.65 -4.84
N ALA A 176 2.44 -11.73 -5.18
CA ALA A 176 1.68 -12.52 -4.21
C ALA A 176 2.59 -13.21 -3.18
N ILE A 177 3.72 -13.75 -3.60
CA ILE A 177 4.73 -14.35 -2.70
C ILE A 177 5.28 -13.27 -1.75
N GLU A 178 5.70 -12.13 -2.29
CA GLU A 178 6.22 -11.00 -1.52
C GLU A 178 5.18 -10.49 -0.51
N ALA A 179 3.91 -10.37 -0.91
CA ALA A 179 2.82 -9.98 -0.03
C ALA A 179 2.61 -10.95 1.14
N ILE A 180 2.74 -12.26 0.91
CA ILE A 180 2.64 -13.27 1.97
C ILE A 180 3.81 -13.13 2.94
N LEU A 181 5.04 -13.01 2.44
CA LEU A 181 6.23 -12.77 3.26
C LEU A 181 6.10 -11.49 4.11
N LEU A 182 5.54 -10.44 3.51
CA LEU A 182 5.29 -9.16 4.17
C LEU A 182 4.18 -9.27 5.21
N SER A 183 3.11 -10.01 4.91
CA SER A 183 1.94 -10.15 5.78
C SER A 183 2.28 -10.81 7.13
N ASP A 184 3.27 -11.69 7.19
CA ASP A 184 3.69 -12.32 8.44
C ASP A 184 4.22 -11.31 9.48
N ARG A 185 4.81 -10.21 9.01
CA ARG A 185 5.22 -9.09 9.88
C ARG A 185 4.04 -8.19 10.25
N LEU A 186 3.07 -8.06 9.36
CA LEU A 186 1.92 -7.17 9.56
C LEU A 186 0.83 -7.77 10.46
N LYS A 187 0.81 -9.10 10.65
CA LYS A 187 -0.18 -9.79 11.50
C LYS A 187 -0.16 -9.34 12.96
N THR A 188 0.98 -8.88 13.44
CA THR A 188 1.16 -8.45 14.85
C THR A 188 0.83 -6.97 15.05
N LEU A 189 0.49 -6.25 14.00
CA LEU A 189 0.15 -4.83 14.11
C LEU A 189 -1.22 -4.66 14.76
N ASP A 190 -1.24 -4.07 15.94
CA ASP A 190 -2.46 -3.68 16.68
C ASP A 190 -2.27 -2.26 17.21
N VAL A 191 -2.60 -1.28 16.35
CA VAL A 191 -2.40 0.16 16.65
C VAL A 191 -3.17 0.60 17.88
N PHE A 192 -4.34 0.00 18.11
CA PHE A 192 -5.29 0.43 19.14
C PHE A 192 -5.40 -0.54 20.33
N SER A 193 -4.59 -1.59 20.36
CA SER A 193 -4.61 -2.63 21.42
C SER A 193 -6.03 -3.18 21.69
N THR A 194 -6.80 -3.36 20.62
CA THR A 194 -8.20 -3.80 20.71
C THR A 194 -8.32 -5.30 20.99
N GLY A 195 -7.23 -6.05 20.88
CA GLY A 195 -7.24 -7.52 20.95
C GLY A 195 -7.99 -8.18 19.78
N ARG A 196 -8.36 -7.41 18.76
CA ARG A 196 -9.02 -7.89 17.54
C ARG A 196 -8.12 -7.65 16.35
N PRO A 197 -7.26 -8.59 15.97
CA PRO A 197 -6.42 -8.44 14.80
C PRO A 197 -7.29 -8.37 13.55
N LEU A 198 -6.83 -7.60 12.57
CA LEU A 198 -7.45 -7.58 11.25
C LEU A 198 -7.39 -8.98 10.63
N GLY A 199 -8.44 -9.41 9.94
CA GLY A 199 -8.48 -10.72 9.31
C GLY A 199 -7.32 -10.92 8.33
N GLU A 200 -6.70 -12.09 8.36
CA GLU A 200 -5.50 -12.42 7.57
C GLU A 200 -5.66 -12.15 6.07
N LYS A 201 -6.87 -12.32 5.55
CA LYS A 201 -7.24 -11.99 4.17
C LYS A 201 -6.99 -10.51 3.85
N TYR A 202 -7.44 -9.61 4.69
CA TYR A 202 -7.26 -8.15 4.48
C TYR A 202 -5.80 -7.74 4.56
N ILE A 203 -5.03 -8.35 5.47
CA ILE A 203 -3.59 -8.10 5.60
C ILE A 203 -2.86 -8.51 4.31
N LYS A 204 -3.12 -9.72 3.79
CA LYS A 204 -2.54 -10.21 2.54
C LYS A 204 -2.92 -9.35 1.33
N MET A 205 -4.17 -8.90 1.28
CA MET A 205 -4.64 -8.03 0.18
C MET A 205 -3.97 -6.67 0.22
N ALA A 206 -3.95 -6.01 1.38
CA ALA A 206 -3.28 -4.72 1.55
C ALA A 206 -1.79 -4.80 1.18
N ALA A 207 -1.10 -5.85 1.63
CA ALA A 207 0.29 -6.10 1.23
C ALA A 207 0.42 -6.29 -0.29
N CYS A 208 -0.51 -7.05 -0.91
CA CYS A 208 -0.46 -7.33 -2.35
C CYS A 208 -0.73 -6.10 -3.22
N PHE A 209 -1.56 -5.17 -2.80
CA PHE A 209 -1.76 -3.91 -3.54
C PHE A 209 -0.44 -3.14 -3.70
N TRP A 210 0.35 -3.04 -2.64
CA TRP A 210 1.64 -2.37 -2.65
C TRP A 210 2.71 -3.15 -3.43
N THR A 211 2.84 -4.46 -3.19
CA THR A 211 3.86 -5.28 -3.87
C THR A 211 3.58 -5.40 -5.36
N LEU A 212 2.32 -5.59 -5.76
CA LEU A 212 1.94 -5.70 -7.16
C LEU A 212 2.12 -4.36 -7.90
N ALA A 213 1.69 -3.25 -7.31
CA ALA A 213 1.90 -1.93 -7.89
C ALA A 213 3.39 -1.60 -8.05
N ASN A 214 4.22 -2.00 -7.08
CA ASN A 214 5.67 -1.80 -7.11
C ASN A 214 6.37 -2.68 -8.15
N ASN A 215 5.96 -3.93 -8.27
CA ASN A 215 6.61 -4.90 -9.16
C ASN A 215 6.08 -4.84 -10.60
N SER A 216 4.99 -4.12 -10.87
CA SER A 216 4.44 -3.97 -12.22
C SER A 216 5.27 -3.04 -13.12
N ASP A 217 6.23 -2.30 -12.56
CA ASP A 217 7.07 -1.38 -13.31
C ASP A 217 8.53 -1.52 -12.88
N PRO A 218 9.42 -1.98 -13.78
CA PRO A 218 10.83 -2.21 -13.46
C PRO A 218 11.60 -0.92 -13.13
N GLU A 219 11.13 0.24 -13.58
CA GLU A 219 11.77 1.52 -13.29
C GLU A 219 11.41 2.04 -11.88
N CYS A 220 10.29 1.61 -11.30
CA CYS A 220 9.77 2.09 -10.04
C CYS A 220 9.83 1.02 -8.95
N LEU A 221 10.99 0.86 -8.32
CA LEU A 221 11.15 -0.07 -7.22
C LEU A 221 11.37 0.68 -5.90
N LEU A 222 10.30 0.86 -5.12
CA LEU A 222 10.41 1.30 -3.74
C LEU A 222 11.24 0.30 -2.92
N SER A 223 11.95 0.82 -1.93
CA SER A 223 12.67 -0.06 -1.00
C SER A 223 11.69 -0.90 -0.18
N THR A 224 12.13 -2.09 0.24
CA THR A 224 11.44 -2.97 1.20
C THR A 224 10.85 -2.20 2.38
N ARG A 225 11.67 -1.33 2.97
CA ARG A 225 11.27 -0.53 4.14
C ARG A 225 10.11 0.40 3.82
N ASN A 226 10.13 1.02 2.65
CA ASN A 226 9.06 1.95 2.27
C ASN A 226 7.75 1.19 2.01
N ILE A 227 7.79 0.07 1.26
CA ILE A 227 6.62 -0.79 1.03
C ILE A 227 6.06 -1.28 2.37
N TYR A 228 6.91 -1.76 3.27
CA TYR A 228 6.48 -2.21 4.59
C TYR A 228 5.76 -1.10 5.36
N THR A 229 6.36 0.11 5.44
CA THR A 229 5.75 1.25 6.14
C THR A 229 4.41 1.65 5.53
N MET A 230 4.28 1.64 4.20
CA MET A 230 3.01 1.98 3.54
C MET A 230 1.96 0.89 3.73
N ALA A 231 2.36 -0.38 3.76
CA ALA A 231 1.46 -1.48 4.10
C ALA A 231 1.03 -1.43 5.58
N GLU A 232 1.93 -1.12 6.52
CA GLU A 232 1.59 -0.86 7.94
C GLU A 232 0.55 0.25 8.05
N LEU A 233 0.74 1.37 7.35
CA LEU A 233 -0.23 2.47 7.34
C LEU A 233 -1.58 2.01 6.81
N SER A 234 -1.61 1.24 5.72
CA SER A 234 -2.87 0.71 5.16
C SER A 234 -3.60 -0.20 6.15
N ILE A 235 -2.88 -1.05 6.89
CA ILE A 235 -3.48 -1.88 7.94
C ILE A 235 -3.99 -1.01 9.10
N GLY A 236 -3.22 0.00 9.53
CA GLY A 236 -3.64 0.95 10.57
C GLY A 236 -4.91 1.71 10.18
N LEU A 237 -5.05 2.11 8.90
CA LEU A 237 -6.26 2.75 8.37
C LEU A 237 -7.49 1.83 8.43
N PHE A 238 -7.35 0.55 8.08
CA PHE A 238 -8.44 -0.42 8.23
C PHE A 238 -8.85 -0.63 9.70
N GLN A 239 -7.87 -0.68 10.60
CA GLN A 239 -8.14 -0.80 12.04
C GLN A 239 -8.82 0.46 12.59
N GLU A 240 -8.38 1.64 12.17
CA GLU A 240 -8.97 2.92 12.57
C GLU A 240 -10.41 3.04 12.07
N ASP A 241 -10.66 2.69 10.81
CA ASP A 241 -11.99 2.76 10.22
C ASP A 241 -13.00 1.85 10.94
N ASP A 242 -12.64 0.57 11.15
CA ASP A 242 -13.46 -0.40 11.89
C ASP A 242 -13.69 0.04 13.36
N LEU A 243 -12.66 0.60 13.99
CA LEU A 243 -12.76 1.08 15.38
C LEU A 243 -13.67 2.31 15.49
N MET A 244 -13.48 3.31 14.62
CA MET A 244 -14.28 4.54 14.63
C MET A 244 -15.74 4.25 14.29
N GLU A 245 -16.01 3.42 13.29
CA GLU A 245 -17.38 3.01 12.94
C GLU A 245 -18.10 2.39 14.14
N ARG A 246 -17.50 1.39 14.79
CA ARG A 246 -18.11 0.72 15.95
C ARG A 246 -18.23 1.62 17.16
N SER A 247 -17.21 2.41 17.45
CA SER A 247 -17.17 3.24 18.66
C SER A 247 -18.17 4.39 18.57
N LEU A 248 -18.31 5.00 17.39
CA LEU A 248 -19.23 6.10 17.17
C LEU A 248 -20.68 5.62 17.05
N ALA A 249 -20.95 4.42 16.53
CA ALA A 249 -22.31 3.89 16.36
C ALA A 249 -23.11 3.83 17.68
N GLY A 250 -22.44 3.56 18.78
CA GLY A 250 -23.08 3.41 20.11
C GLY A 250 -23.22 4.70 20.93
N LEU A 251 -22.81 5.87 20.40
CA LEU A 251 -22.85 7.13 21.14
C LEU A 251 -24.13 7.94 20.89
N PRO A 252 -24.61 8.74 21.85
CA PRO A 252 -25.66 9.71 21.60
C PRO A 252 -25.19 10.85 20.67
N ASP A 253 -26.13 11.50 19.99
CA ASP A 253 -25.82 12.59 19.06
C ASP A 253 -25.12 13.78 19.72
N SER A 254 -25.37 14.02 21.02
CA SER A 254 -24.71 15.05 21.84
C SER A 254 -23.21 14.80 22.02
N ALA A 255 -22.74 13.55 21.88
CA ALA A 255 -21.34 13.21 22.03
C ALA A 255 -20.49 13.54 20.79
N ILE A 256 -21.09 13.52 19.59
CA ILE A 256 -20.35 13.73 18.33
C ILE A 256 -19.66 15.11 18.28
N PRO A 257 -20.35 16.24 18.63
CA PRO A 257 -19.70 17.56 18.67
C PRO A 257 -18.50 17.60 19.64
N VAL A 258 -18.59 16.89 20.77
CA VAL A 258 -17.50 16.84 21.79
C VAL A 258 -16.26 16.13 21.22
N ILE A 259 -16.47 15.05 20.46
CA ILE A 259 -15.38 14.34 19.79
C ILE A 259 -14.80 15.21 18.67
N ALA A 260 -15.64 15.88 17.89
CA ALA A 260 -15.20 16.77 16.81
C ALA A 260 -14.37 17.95 17.37
N ASP A 261 -14.81 18.58 18.45
CA ASP A 261 -14.05 19.64 19.15
C ASP A 261 -12.70 19.13 19.68
N TYR A 262 -12.66 17.90 20.20
CA TYR A 262 -11.42 17.27 20.62
C TYR A 262 -10.43 17.09 19.46
N ILE A 263 -10.90 16.56 18.31
CA ILE A 263 -10.09 16.39 17.10
C ILE A 263 -9.55 17.74 16.62
N ASP A 264 -10.38 18.79 16.67
CA ASP A 264 -9.99 20.13 16.25
C ASP A 264 -8.87 20.68 17.14
N LYS A 265 -9.01 20.60 18.46
CA LYS A 265 -8.01 21.04 19.44
C LYS A 265 -6.71 20.26 19.33
N LEU A 266 -6.79 18.94 19.14
CA LEU A 266 -5.62 18.07 18.99
C LEU A 266 -4.74 18.50 17.81
N SER A 267 -5.33 18.90 16.71
CA SER A 267 -4.60 19.32 15.51
C SER A 267 -3.87 20.65 15.65
N HIS A 268 -4.34 21.53 16.53
CA HIS A 268 -3.68 22.83 16.79
C HIS A 268 -2.49 22.72 17.74
N ALA A 269 -2.39 21.64 18.47
CA ALA A 269 -1.29 21.37 19.39
C ALA A 269 -0.12 20.71 18.62
N THR A 270 0.58 21.49 17.83
CA THR A 270 1.63 21.08 16.86
C THR A 270 2.81 20.29 17.46
N ASN A 271 2.89 20.11 18.78
CA ASN A 271 3.96 19.39 19.48
C ASN A 271 3.46 18.19 20.32
N LEU A 272 2.21 17.77 20.16
CA LEU A 272 1.55 16.75 20.99
C LEU A 272 2.22 15.37 20.98
N CYS A 273 3.04 15.06 19.99
CA CYS A 273 3.73 13.77 19.93
C CYS A 273 4.77 13.56 21.04
N ARG A 274 5.11 14.59 21.84
CA ARG A 274 6.20 14.52 22.82
C ARG A 274 5.83 14.85 24.27
N ASP A 275 4.67 15.48 24.55
CA ASP A 275 4.33 15.90 25.90
C ASP A 275 3.00 15.33 26.41
N PRO A 276 3.04 14.29 27.31
CA PRO A 276 1.85 13.72 27.92
C PRO A 276 1.03 14.71 28.77
N SER A 277 1.64 15.81 29.22
CA SER A 277 0.96 16.79 30.10
C SER A 277 -0.07 17.63 29.35
N LEU A 278 0.07 17.76 28.00
CA LEU A 278 -0.90 18.47 27.16
C LEU A 278 -2.25 17.76 27.07
N HIS A 279 -2.30 16.44 27.27
CA HIS A 279 -3.56 15.68 27.28
C HIS A 279 -4.45 16.09 28.45
N GLN A 280 -3.88 16.44 29.63
CA GLN A 280 -4.65 16.94 30.76
C GLN A 280 -5.29 18.32 30.52
N CYS A 281 -4.68 19.14 29.66
CA CYS A 281 -5.24 20.46 29.31
C CYS A 281 -6.38 20.36 28.26
N LEU A 282 -6.47 19.26 27.51
CA LEU A 282 -7.53 19.04 26.52
C LEU A 282 -8.79 18.38 27.13
N ASP A 283 -8.70 17.86 28.34
CA ASP A 283 -9.81 17.27 29.10
C ASP A 283 -10.79 18.32 29.72
N GLY A 284 -10.82 19.53 29.17
CA GLY A 284 -11.78 20.56 29.60
C GLY A 284 -13.22 20.04 29.60
N ASP A 285 -13.98 20.48 30.63
CA ASP A 285 -15.33 20.06 31.03
C ASP A 285 -16.49 20.19 30.01
N ASN A 286 -16.21 20.00 28.70
CA ASN A 286 -17.25 19.98 27.68
C ASN A 286 -17.98 18.63 27.64
N THR A 287 -18.40 18.15 28.80
CA THR A 287 -19.19 16.92 28.92
C THR A 287 -20.65 17.23 28.63
N PRO A 288 -21.32 16.53 27.70
CA PRO A 288 -22.75 16.72 27.48
C PRO A 288 -23.53 16.43 28.77
N PRO A 289 -24.48 17.31 29.18
CA PRO A 289 -25.22 17.15 30.42
C PRO A 289 -26.12 15.90 30.45
N ASP A 290 -26.39 15.31 29.30
CA ASP A 290 -27.31 14.17 29.13
C ASP A 290 -26.58 12.81 29.09
N MET A 291 -25.28 12.77 29.36
CA MET A 291 -24.49 11.56 29.23
C MET A 291 -24.32 10.83 30.54
N ASP A 292 -24.63 9.54 30.55
CA ASP A 292 -24.38 8.65 31.68
C ASP A 292 -22.88 8.30 31.83
N GLU A 293 -22.52 7.65 32.92
CA GLU A 293 -21.15 7.28 33.24
C GLU A 293 -20.56 6.32 32.20
N GLU A 294 -21.37 5.47 31.58
CA GLU A 294 -20.97 4.56 30.50
C GLU A 294 -20.62 5.34 29.21
N GLY A 295 -21.46 6.30 28.85
CA GLY A 295 -21.20 7.18 27.70
C GLY A 295 -19.93 8.00 27.86
N LEU A 296 -19.69 8.53 29.06
CA LEU A 296 -18.46 9.25 29.39
C LEU A 296 -17.21 8.37 29.24
N THR A 297 -17.28 7.14 29.72
CA THR A 297 -16.20 6.16 29.58
C THR A 297 -15.91 5.85 28.12
N ARG A 298 -16.94 5.71 27.30
CA ARG A 298 -16.81 5.49 25.84
C ARG A 298 -16.17 6.68 25.14
N VAL A 299 -16.59 7.91 25.44
CA VAL A 299 -15.99 9.13 24.86
C VAL A 299 -14.51 9.23 25.20
N LYS A 300 -14.14 8.93 26.47
CA LYS A 300 -12.74 8.90 26.89
C LYS A 300 -11.93 7.86 26.12
N ALA A 301 -12.46 6.67 25.93
CA ALA A 301 -11.80 5.62 25.15
C ALA A 301 -11.61 6.04 23.67
N ILE A 302 -12.60 6.70 23.06
CA ILE A 302 -12.49 7.20 21.70
C ILE A 302 -11.41 8.28 21.59
N ARG A 303 -11.34 9.22 22.53
CA ARG A 303 -10.27 10.24 22.56
C ARG A 303 -8.89 9.58 22.65
N GLN A 304 -8.69 8.59 23.50
CA GLN A 304 -7.45 7.83 23.59
C GLN A 304 -7.08 7.13 22.28
N ASN A 305 -8.06 6.57 21.59
CA ASN A 305 -7.82 5.93 20.29
C ASN A 305 -7.46 6.95 19.20
N ILE A 306 -8.08 8.12 19.20
CA ILE A 306 -7.71 9.22 18.30
C ILE A 306 -6.26 9.66 18.57
N ASP A 307 -5.84 9.76 19.83
CA ASP A 307 -4.44 10.08 20.19
C ASP A 307 -3.47 9.02 19.67
N LEU A 308 -3.80 7.73 19.83
CA LEU A 308 -2.98 6.64 19.32
C LEU A 308 -2.86 6.70 17.79
N TRP A 309 -3.95 7.01 17.10
CA TRP A 309 -3.97 7.17 15.67
C TRP A 309 -3.07 8.33 15.20
N PHE A 310 -3.21 9.51 15.79
CA PHE A 310 -2.37 10.67 15.45
C PHE A 310 -0.89 10.39 15.72
N ARG A 311 -0.55 9.71 16.81
CA ARG A 311 0.83 9.29 17.10
C ARG A 311 1.34 8.29 16.07
N PHE A 312 0.55 7.30 15.72
CA PHE A 312 0.93 6.28 14.74
C PHE A 312 1.26 6.90 13.37
N VAL A 313 0.41 7.82 12.88
CA VAL A 313 0.65 8.48 11.59
C VAL A 313 1.78 9.51 11.66
N SER A 314 2.08 10.04 12.84
CA SER A 314 3.19 10.99 13.07
C SER A 314 4.50 10.31 13.46
N ASP A 315 4.57 8.97 13.46
CA ASP A 315 5.73 8.19 13.87
C ASP A 315 6.99 8.55 13.06
N GLU A 316 8.15 8.49 13.71
CA GLU A 316 9.44 8.82 13.08
C GLU A 316 9.79 7.90 11.89
N ASN A 317 9.30 6.66 11.87
CA ASN A 317 9.53 5.78 10.72
C ASN A 317 8.88 6.31 9.45
N LEU A 318 7.74 7.00 9.58
CA LEU A 318 7.06 7.65 8.48
C LEU A 318 7.62 9.05 8.18
N THR A 319 7.93 9.84 9.21
CA THR A 319 8.14 11.29 9.10
C THR A 319 9.57 11.77 9.35
N ARG A 320 10.56 10.88 9.56
CA ARG A 320 11.92 11.26 9.96
C ARG A 320 12.59 12.29 9.05
N ASN A 321 12.48 12.11 7.74
CA ASN A 321 13.14 12.94 6.74
C ASN A 321 12.15 13.89 6.03
N THR A 322 11.03 14.18 6.67
CA THR A 322 9.95 14.99 6.11
C THR A 322 10.18 16.47 6.40
N SER A 323 9.86 17.33 5.45
CA SER A 323 9.81 18.78 5.68
C SER A 323 8.73 19.14 6.71
N SER A 324 8.83 20.31 7.33
CA SER A 324 7.79 20.80 8.24
C SER A 324 6.45 21.03 7.50
N SER A 325 6.52 21.48 6.25
CA SER A 325 5.34 21.71 5.39
C SER A 325 4.62 20.41 5.09
N ASP A 326 5.32 19.39 4.56
CA ASP A 326 4.71 18.11 4.19
C ASP A 326 4.14 17.37 5.42
N ARG A 327 4.81 17.52 6.59
CA ARG A 327 4.31 16.96 7.85
C ARG A 327 3.01 17.65 8.29
N LEU A 328 2.95 18.97 8.20
CA LEU A 328 1.74 19.73 8.53
C LEU A 328 0.58 19.33 7.62
N ASP A 329 0.84 19.18 6.32
CA ASP A 329 -0.16 18.77 5.34
C ASP A 329 -0.72 17.37 5.65
N LEU A 330 0.13 16.44 6.08
CA LEU A 330 -0.31 15.11 6.52
C LEU A 330 -1.18 15.20 7.79
N GLN A 331 -0.75 15.95 8.81
CA GLN A 331 -1.51 16.12 10.05
C GLN A 331 -2.88 16.76 9.80
N GLN A 332 -2.94 17.76 8.93
CA GLN A 332 -4.20 18.39 8.52
C GLN A 332 -5.14 17.39 7.84
N GLU A 333 -4.60 16.53 6.98
CA GLU A 333 -5.42 15.52 6.29
C GLU A 333 -5.93 14.44 7.24
N VAL A 334 -5.09 13.97 8.18
CA VAL A 334 -5.50 13.03 9.23
C VAL A 334 -6.65 13.62 10.06
N LYS A 335 -6.56 14.90 10.44
CA LYS A 335 -7.64 15.62 11.11
C LYS A 335 -8.94 15.58 10.29
N MET A 336 -8.86 15.98 9.01
CA MET A 336 -10.05 16.04 8.16
C MET A 336 -10.69 14.66 7.96
N ALA A 337 -9.87 13.61 7.81
CA ALA A 337 -10.33 12.23 7.69
C ALA A 337 -11.04 11.74 8.97
N THR A 338 -10.47 12.05 10.14
CA THR A 338 -11.08 11.68 11.42
C THR A 338 -12.38 12.45 11.69
N LEU A 339 -12.46 13.72 11.30
CA LEU A 339 -13.71 14.50 11.34
C LEU A 339 -14.77 13.94 10.39
N ALA A 340 -14.37 13.51 9.19
CA ALA A 340 -15.29 12.91 8.22
C ALA A 340 -15.91 11.61 8.74
N ALA A 341 -15.17 10.79 9.50
CA ALA A 341 -15.70 9.61 10.18
C ALA A 341 -16.82 9.96 11.17
N THR A 342 -16.72 11.10 11.89
CA THR A 342 -17.81 11.57 12.77
C THR A 342 -19.06 12.00 11.99
N GLN A 343 -18.88 12.62 10.83
CA GLN A 343 -19.97 13.02 9.95
C GLN A 343 -20.67 11.80 9.33
N ARG A 344 -19.89 10.79 8.89
CA ARG A 344 -20.43 9.50 8.43
C ARG A 344 -21.28 8.82 9.50
N ALA A 345 -20.81 8.78 10.74
CA ALA A 345 -21.56 8.18 11.84
C ALA A 345 -22.93 8.86 12.07
N ARG A 346 -23.01 10.19 11.92
CA ARG A 346 -24.30 10.93 11.98
C ARG A 346 -25.21 10.54 10.83
N ALA A 347 -24.69 10.49 9.61
CA ALA A 347 -25.46 10.12 8.44
C ALA A 347 -26.00 8.68 8.53
N ASN A 348 -25.16 7.72 8.96
CA ASN A 348 -25.57 6.32 9.16
C ASN A 348 -26.70 6.19 10.18
N ARG A 349 -26.67 6.98 11.27
CA ARG A 349 -27.78 7.00 12.24
C ARG A 349 -29.05 7.57 11.65
N ALA A 350 -28.96 8.64 10.89
CA ALA A 350 -30.15 9.22 10.23
C ALA A 350 -30.81 8.18 9.33
N LEU A 351 -30.02 7.40 8.60
CA LEU A 351 -30.49 6.27 7.78
C LEU A 351 -31.17 5.18 8.64
N SER A 352 -30.53 4.78 9.75
CA SER A 352 -31.07 3.74 10.64
C SER A 352 -32.38 4.16 11.32
N ASN A 353 -32.51 5.42 11.72
CA ASN A 353 -33.71 5.96 12.42
C ASN A 353 -34.88 6.24 11.47
N GLY A 354 -34.59 6.54 10.19
CA GLY A 354 -35.64 6.79 9.17
C GLY A 354 -36.31 5.53 8.65
N ASN A 355 -35.83 4.37 8.94
CA ASN A 355 -36.24 3.09 8.35
C ASN A 355 -37.34 2.31 9.08
N GLY A 356 -38.06 2.91 9.99
CA GLY A 356 -39.28 2.31 10.54
C GLY A 356 -40.37 2.17 9.45
N HIS A 357 -40.34 1.09 8.66
CA HIS A 357 -41.44 0.66 7.76
C HIS A 357 -41.64 1.39 6.41
N SER A 358 -40.59 1.62 5.63
CA SER A 358 -40.81 1.90 4.20
C SER A 358 -40.41 0.68 3.36
N THR A 359 -41.43 0.08 2.73
CA THR A 359 -41.32 -1.04 1.76
C THR A 359 -40.85 -0.57 0.38
N THR A 360 -40.38 0.65 0.24
CA THR A 360 -39.89 1.22 -1.02
C THR A 360 -38.38 1.16 -1.10
N GLU A 361 -37.88 0.71 -2.23
CA GLU A 361 -36.48 0.41 -2.57
C GLU A 361 -35.51 1.62 -2.51
N HIS A 362 -35.95 2.79 -2.08
CA HIS A 362 -35.17 4.03 -2.12
C HIS A 362 -35.09 4.67 -0.73
N ILE A 363 -33.89 4.54 -0.12
CA ILE A 363 -33.54 5.27 1.09
C ILE A 363 -33.00 6.63 0.65
N THR A 364 -33.80 7.67 0.78
CA THR A 364 -33.39 9.05 0.52
C THR A 364 -32.68 9.59 1.76
N VAL A 365 -31.48 10.07 1.62
CA VAL A 365 -30.74 10.75 2.70
C VAL A 365 -31.36 12.13 2.91
N LEU A 366 -31.61 12.48 4.15
CA LEU A 366 -31.83 13.85 4.59
C LEU A 366 -30.46 14.59 4.50
N SER A 367 -30.13 15.13 3.36
CA SER A 367 -28.91 15.92 3.25
C SER A 367 -29.25 17.37 3.02
N ASP A 368 -28.69 18.25 3.85
CA ASP A 368 -28.65 19.68 3.60
C ASP A 368 -27.77 20.03 2.39
N GLN A 369 -27.20 19.02 1.75
CA GLN A 369 -26.29 19.12 0.62
C GLN A 369 -26.62 18.09 -0.47
N ASN A 370 -26.36 18.44 -1.73
CA ASN A 370 -26.50 17.53 -2.86
C ASN A 370 -25.31 16.54 -2.93
N PHE A 371 -25.45 15.50 -3.76
CA PHE A 371 -24.44 14.45 -3.95
C PHE A 371 -23.06 15.02 -4.30
N TYR A 372 -22.99 15.95 -5.25
CA TYR A 372 -21.71 16.54 -5.66
C TYR A 372 -20.98 17.23 -4.50
N THR A 373 -21.71 18.05 -3.73
CA THR A 373 -21.13 18.75 -2.58
C THR A 373 -20.63 17.76 -1.52
N TRP A 374 -21.42 16.75 -1.19
CA TRP A 374 -21.03 15.71 -0.25
C TRP A 374 -19.79 14.96 -0.73
N LEU A 375 -19.77 14.53 -2.00
CA LEU A 375 -18.66 13.78 -2.58
C LEU A 375 -17.34 14.56 -2.50
N HIS A 376 -17.37 15.87 -2.79
CA HIS A 376 -16.18 16.72 -2.83
C HIS A 376 -15.83 17.41 -1.50
N THR A 377 -16.60 17.20 -0.44
CA THR A 377 -16.33 17.75 0.89
C THR A 377 -16.07 16.67 1.94
N SER A 378 -17.11 15.95 2.34
CA SER A 378 -17.01 14.95 3.42
C SER A 378 -16.43 13.62 2.93
N ALA A 379 -16.94 13.12 1.80
CA ALA A 379 -16.59 11.79 1.32
C ALA A 379 -15.11 11.66 0.88
N VAL A 380 -14.53 12.71 0.31
CA VAL A 380 -13.12 12.72 -0.11
C VAL A 380 -12.15 12.51 1.05
N HIS A 381 -12.51 12.96 2.25
CA HIS A 381 -11.67 12.77 3.44
C HIS A 381 -11.93 11.40 4.08
N ASP A 382 -13.18 10.94 4.07
CA ASP A 382 -13.60 9.70 4.68
C ASP A 382 -12.94 8.45 4.04
N VAL A 383 -12.69 8.47 2.73
CA VAL A 383 -12.01 7.37 2.01
C VAL A 383 -10.51 7.28 2.29
N LYS A 384 -9.91 8.32 2.88
CA LYS A 384 -8.53 8.38 3.37
C LYS A 384 -7.41 8.21 2.32
N SER A 385 -7.72 8.21 1.02
CA SER A 385 -6.69 8.12 -0.04
C SER A 385 -5.69 9.28 0.05
N ALA A 386 -6.14 10.49 0.38
CA ALA A 386 -5.28 11.65 0.57
C ALA A 386 -4.34 11.49 1.78
N VAL A 387 -4.76 10.81 2.86
CA VAL A 387 -3.88 10.49 4.01
C VAL A 387 -2.73 9.60 3.54
N VAL A 388 -3.02 8.55 2.76
CA VAL A 388 -1.98 7.63 2.22
C VAL A 388 -1.05 8.37 1.26
N SER A 389 -1.58 9.24 0.40
CA SER A 389 -0.80 10.07 -0.52
C SER A 389 0.21 10.95 0.22
N LYS A 390 -0.26 11.72 1.20
CA LYS A 390 0.57 12.63 1.98
C LYS A 390 1.58 11.88 2.86
N ALA A 391 1.21 10.71 3.37
CA ALA A 391 2.12 9.82 4.09
C ALA A 391 3.23 9.27 3.18
N LEU A 392 2.93 8.91 1.93
CA LEU A 392 3.94 8.52 0.96
C LEU A 392 4.91 9.68 0.69
N ILE A 393 4.40 10.90 0.51
CA ILE A 393 5.24 12.09 0.34
C ILE A 393 6.17 12.28 1.53
N CYS A 394 5.66 12.16 2.75
CA CYS A 394 6.48 12.20 3.96
C CYS A 394 7.56 11.12 3.96
N LYS A 395 7.23 9.92 3.52
CA LYS A 395 8.14 8.77 3.52
C LYS A 395 9.28 8.88 2.51
N ILE A 396 9.02 9.46 1.34
CA ILE A 396 10.03 9.62 0.27
C ILE A 396 10.81 10.93 0.38
N GLY A 397 10.42 11.84 1.29
CA GLY A 397 11.10 13.11 1.53
C GLY A 397 12.55 12.93 1.97
N ASN A 398 13.37 13.94 1.71
CA ASN A 398 14.81 13.99 2.01
C ASN A 398 15.21 15.23 2.83
N GLY A 399 14.30 15.75 3.65
CA GLY A 399 14.52 16.92 4.50
C GLY A 399 14.00 18.23 3.93
N GLY A 400 13.72 18.29 2.63
CA GLY A 400 13.06 19.43 1.97
C GLY A 400 11.64 19.08 1.52
N ASP A 401 10.90 20.09 1.05
CA ASP A 401 9.59 19.89 0.44
C ASP A 401 9.72 19.02 -0.81
N VAL A 402 8.88 17.99 -0.93
CA VAL A 402 8.86 17.14 -2.11
C VAL A 402 8.32 17.90 -3.32
N PHE A 403 7.31 18.73 -3.14
CA PHE A 403 6.81 19.66 -4.15
C PHE A 403 7.30 21.07 -3.85
N ILE A 404 8.13 21.62 -4.75
CA ILE A 404 8.90 22.85 -4.49
C ILE A 404 8.11 24.11 -4.86
N THR A 405 7.36 24.07 -5.98
CA THR A 405 6.65 25.24 -6.49
C THR A 405 5.18 25.26 -6.08
N ALA A 406 4.57 26.45 -6.04
CA ALA A 406 3.14 26.61 -5.77
C ALA A 406 2.29 25.81 -6.78
N LYS A 407 2.72 25.74 -8.04
CA LYS A 407 2.02 24.96 -9.07
C LYS A 407 2.06 23.46 -8.78
N GLU A 408 3.22 22.93 -8.36
CA GLU A 408 3.34 21.51 -7.99
C GLU A 408 2.49 21.18 -6.78
N LYS A 409 2.54 22.00 -5.72
CA LYS A 409 1.70 21.81 -4.52
C LYS A 409 0.22 21.84 -4.86
N TYR A 410 -0.21 22.79 -5.71
CA TYR A 410 -1.60 22.87 -6.17
C TYR A 410 -2.03 21.63 -6.96
N LEU A 411 -1.18 21.16 -7.90
CA LEU A 411 -1.49 19.97 -8.70
C LEU A 411 -1.48 18.69 -7.87
N ALA A 412 -0.57 18.58 -6.89
CA ALA A 412 -0.54 17.46 -5.97
C ALA A 412 -1.82 17.41 -5.12
N GLU A 413 -2.24 18.53 -4.52
CA GLU A 413 -3.48 18.59 -3.74
C GLU A 413 -4.71 18.24 -4.60
N ARG A 414 -4.76 18.75 -5.84
CA ARG A 414 -5.81 18.40 -6.79
C ARG A 414 -5.82 16.90 -7.11
N LEU A 415 -4.64 16.29 -7.31
CA LEU A 415 -4.51 14.87 -7.55
C LEU A 415 -5.03 14.05 -6.36
N TRP A 416 -4.64 14.42 -5.12
CA TRP A 416 -5.08 13.71 -3.92
C TRP A 416 -6.60 13.75 -3.76
N ARG A 417 -7.22 14.92 -3.98
CA ARG A 417 -8.68 15.06 -3.94
C ARG A 417 -9.34 14.21 -4.99
N GLN A 418 -8.81 14.22 -6.20
CA GLN A 418 -9.37 13.46 -7.31
C GLN A 418 -9.26 11.94 -7.10
N MET A 419 -8.11 11.45 -6.61
CA MET A 419 -7.95 10.04 -6.23
C MET A 419 -8.92 9.63 -5.11
N SER A 420 -9.24 10.53 -4.20
CA SER A 420 -10.21 10.27 -3.13
C SER A 420 -11.64 10.20 -3.67
N VAL A 421 -12.03 11.09 -4.58
CA VAL A 421 -13.34 11.04 -5.27
C VAL A 421 -13.48 9.72 -6.03
N GLU A 422 -12.49 9.38 -6.84
CA GLU A 422 -12.45 8.11 -7.58
C GLU A 422 -12.57 6.91 -6.63
N GLY A 423 -11.73 6.86 -5.59
CA GLY A 423 -11.72 5.77 -4.62
C GLY A 423 -13.06 5.62 -3.88
N ARG A 424 -13.73 6.73 -3.55
CA ARG A 424 -15.07 6.70 -2.93
C ARG A 424 -16.09 6.07 -3.87
N LEU A 425 -16.15 6.50 -5.11
CA LEU A 425 -17.12 5.98 -6.08
C LEU A 425 -16.91 4.48 -6.34
N TRP A 426 -15.67 4.03 -6.56
CA TRP A 426 -15.40 2.61 -6.73
C TRP A 426 -15.72 1.78 -5.48
N ASN A 427 -15.44 2.28 -4.29
CA ASN A 427 -15.82 1.62 -3.05
C ASN A 427 -17.34 1.47 -2.95
N ASP A 428 -18.08 2.54 -3.25
CA ASP A 428 -19.52 2.55 -3.18
C ASP A 428 -20.17 1.62 -4.23
N VAL A 429 -19.64 1.54 -5.45
CA VAL A 429 -20.05 0.51 -6.44
C VAL A 429 -19.93 -0.90 -5.86
N GLY A 430 -18.84 -1.17 -5.16
CA GLY A 430 -18.56 -2.48 -4.56
C GLY A 430 -19.38 -2.80 -3.33
N SER A 431 -19.89 -1.80 -2.62
CA SER A 431 -20.50 -1.97 -1.31
C SER A 431 -21.99 -1.72 -1.24
N ILE A 432 -22.68 -1.41 -2.36
CA ILE A 432 -24.11 -1.05 -2.40
C ILE A 432 -24.96 -1.96 -1.50
N GLU A 433 -24.87 -3.28 -1.68
CA GLU A 433 -25.71 -4.23 -0.95
C GLU A 433 -25.30 -4.35 0.52
N ARG A 434 -24.00 -4.38 0.79
CA ARG A 434 -23.47 -4.42 2.17
C ARG A 434 -23.88 -3.17 2.95
N ASP A 435 -23.73 -1.99 2.34
CA ASP A 435 -24.05 -0.72 2.98
C ASP A 435 -25.55 -0.56 3.20
N ARG A 436 -26.37 -1.04 2.25
CA ARG A 436 -27.83 -1.11 2.42
C ARG A 436 -28.23 -1.97 3.62
N LEU A 437 -27.61 -3.15 3.78
CA LEU A 437 -27.90 -4.06 4.91
C LEU A 437 -27.41 -3.51 6.25
N ALA A 438 -26.30 -2.79 6.24
CA ALA A 438 -25.70 -2.19 7.43
C ALA A 438 -26.25 -0.79 7.76
N SER A 439 -27.13 -0.24 6.93
CA SER A 439 -27.58 1.16 7.02
C SER A 439 -26.43 2.16 6.96
N ASN A 440 -25.40 1.86 6.18
CA ASN A 440 -24.27 2.73 5.93
C ASN A 440 -24.52 3.64 4.74
N LEU A 441 -24.02 4.88 4.83
CA LEU A 441 -24.14 5.87 3.77
C LEU A 441 -23.33 5.46 2.54
N ASN A 442 -23.99 5.36 1.41
CA ASN A 442 -23.44 5.07 0.09
C ASN A 442 -23.90 6.15 -0.91
N SER A 443 -23.14 6.40 -1.96
CA SER A 443 -23.47 7.38 -3.01
C SER A 443 -24.89 7.21 -3.57
N VAL A 444 -25.36 5.97 -3.69
CA VAL A 444 -26.71 5.66 -4.23
C VAL A 444 -27.87 6.10 -3.33
N ASN A 445 -27.59 6.52 -2.09
CA ASN A 445 -28.63 7.03 -1.19
C ASN A 445 -29.06 8.47 -1.53
N PHE A 446 -28.35 9.17 -2.41
CA PHE A 446 -28.69 10.54 -2.79
C PHE A 446 -29.82 10.58 -3.82
N PRO A 447 -30.68 11.64 -3.76
CA PRO A 447 -31.86 11.76 -4.64
C PRO A 447 -31.51 11.74 -6.14
N GLU A 448 -30.32 12.16 -6.52
CA GLU A 448 -29.85 12.20 -7.90
C GLU A 448 -29.85 10.80 -8.56
N PHE A 449 -29.67 9.73 -7.78
CA PHE A 449 -29.70 8.35 -8.28
C PHE A 449 -31.10 7.70 -8.29
N SER A 450 -32.06 8.28 -7.61
CA SER A 450 -33.40 7.67 -7.41
C SER A 450 -34.49 8.24 -8.30
N SER A 451 -34.21 9.24 -9.15
CA SER A 451 -35.23 9.83 -10.00
C SER A 451 -35.71 8.86 -11.10
N PRO A 452 -37.04 8.73 -11.36
CA PRO A 452 -37.55 7.89 -12.44
C PRO A 452 -37.01 8.26 -13.82
N GLN A 453 -36.66 9.52 -14.04
CA GLN A 453 -36.06 9.99 -15.28
C GLN A 453 -34.60 9.53 -15.40
N SER A 454 -33.81 9.60 -14.35
CA SER A 454 -32.43 9.12 -14.31
C SER A 454 -32.36 7.62 -14.61
N LEU A 455 -33.21 6.82 -13.95
CA LEU A 455 -33.28 5.37 -14.17
C LEU A 455 -33.69 5.00 -15.63
N LYS A 456 -34.46 5.83 -16.31
CA LYS A 456 -34.85 5.61 -17.71
C LYS A 456 -33.74 5.95 -18.70
N LEU A 457 -32.93 6.98 -18.41
CA LEU A 457 -31.92 7.50 -19.31
C LEU A 457 -30.59 6.79 -19.13
N ASP A 458 -30.18 6.56 -17.89
CA ASP A 458 -28.81 6.18 -17.51
C ASP A 458 -28.70 4.73 -17.00
N GLY A 459 -29.80 3.98 -16.98
CA GLY A 459 -29.85 2.60 -16.51
C GLY A 459 -30.05 2.47 -15.00
N ASP A 460 -29.70 1.29 -14.45
CA ASP A 460 -29.80 1.05 -13.01
C ASP A 460 -28.77 1.88 -12.22
N VAL A 461 -29.02 2.02 -10.93
CA VAL A 461 -28.21 2.85 -10.02
C VAL A 461 -26.74 2.48 -10.02
N ARG A 462 -26.42 1.18 -10.11
CA ARG A 462 -25.04 0.70 -10.18
C ARG A 462 -24.35 1.15 -11.47
N THR A 463 -25.04 1.05 -12.61
CA THR A 463 -24.53 1.50 -13.90
C THR A 463 -24.22 2.99 -13.88
N GLN A 464 -25.11 3.81 -13.33
CA GLN A 464 -24.89 5.24 -13.19
C GLN A 464 -23.65 5.56 -12.34
N LEU A 465 -23.51 4.89 -11.19
CA LEU A 465 -22.38 5.10 -10.29
C LEU A 465 -21.06 4.63 -10.93
N LEU A 466 -21.09 3.52 -11.68
CA LEU A 466 -19.93 3.03 -12.42
C LEU A 466 -19.47 4.01 -13.49
N GLN A 467 -20.41 4.59 -14.27
CA GLN A 467 -20.09 5.61 -15.28
C GLN A 467 -19.42 6.84 -14.67
N LEU A 468 -19.88 7.28 -13.49
CA LEU A 468 -19.25 8.37 -12.75
C LEU A 468 -17.84 7.98 -12.27
N ALA A 469 -17.66 6.78 -11.73
CA ALA A 469 -16.35 6.29 -11.28
C ALA A 469 -15.34 6.24 -12.45
N GLU A 470 -15.75 5.75 -13.61
CA GLU A 470 -14.92 5.72 -14.83
C GLU A 470 -14.61 7.13 -15.37
N TYR A 471 -15.55 8.07 -15.24
CA TYR A 471 -15.33 9.47 -15.60
C TYR A 471 -14.27 10.10 -14.71
N GLU A 472 -14.40 9.95 -13.39
CA GLU A 472 -13.44 10.49 -12.42
C GLU A 472 -12.06 9.84 -12.54
N GLN A 473 -11.98 8.56 -12.88
CA GLN A 473 -10.71 7.87 -13.15
C GLN A 473 -9.95 8.51 -14.32
N LYS A 474 -10.62 8.86 -15.41
CA LYS A 474 -9.99 9.55 -16.54
C LYS A 474 -9.46 10.93 -16.12
N TYR A 475 -10.20 11.61 -15.25
CA TYR A 475 -9.80 12.92 -14.74
C TYR A 475 -8.62 12.82 -13.78
N THR A 476 -8.59 11.81 -12.91
CA THR A 476 -7.44 11.50 -12.04
C THR A 476 -6.17 11.26 -12.87
N LEU A 477 -6.27 10.46 -13.93
CA LEU A 477 -5.16 10.21 -14.86
C LEU A 477 -4.64 11.49 -15.50
N SER A 478 -5.52 12.41 -15.91
CA SER A 478 -5.10 13.70 -16.44
C SER A 478 -4.32 14.52 -15.41
N CYS A 479 -4.81 14.58 -14.16
CA CYS A 479 -4.12 15.28 -13.07
C CYS A 479 -2.75 14.65 -12.77
N LEU A 480 -2.66 13.33 -12.77
CA LEU A 480 -1.40 12.60 -12.58
C LEU A 480 -0.40 12.95 -13.69
N ASN A 481 -0.83 12.90 -14.95
CA ASN A 481 0.02 13.21 -16.10
C ASN A 481 0.54 14.65 -16.05
N ASP A 482 -0.32 15.62 -15.70
CA ASP A 482 0.07 17.02 -15.57
C ASP A 482 1.18 17.21 -14.52
N LEU A 483 1.06 16.55 -13.37
CA LEU A 483 2.05 16.65 -12.28
C LEU A 483 3.34 15.91 -12.63
N THR A 484 3.24 14.68 -13.13
CA THR A 484 4.42 13.85 -13.48
C THR A 484 5.23 14.48 -14.60
N GLN A 485 4.60 15.09 -15.61
CA GLN A 485 5.30 15.82 -16.67
C GLN A 485 6.14 16.99 -16.12
N ILE A 486 5.62 17.74 -15.15
CA ILE A 486 6.39 18.83 -14.52
C ILE A 486 7.58 18.27 -13.74
N LEU A 487 7.38 17.19 -12.99
CA LEU A 487 8.44 16.53 -12.22
C LEU A 487 9.53 15.97 -13.14
N ASP A 488 9.17 15.29 -14.21
CA ASP A 488 10.12 14.75 -15.20
C ASP A 488 10.92 15.86 -15.88
N ASN A 489 10.27 16.93 -16.31
CA ASN A 489 10.92 18.09 -16.92
C ASN A 489 11.88 18.82 -15.95
N SER A 490 11.66 18.70 -14.64
CA SER A 490 12.54 19.27 -13.61
C SER A 490 13.61 18.28 -13.10
N GLY A 491 13.76 17.12 -13.73
CA GLY A 491 14.74 16.09 -13.37
C GLY A 491 14.38 15.27 -12.12
N ARG A 492 13.13 15.35 -11.65
CA ARG A 492 12.64 14.62 -10.47
C ARG A 492 11.82 13.38 -10.84
N ARG A 493 12.33 12.62 -11.85
CA ARG A 493 11.69 11.40 -12.37
C ARG A 493 11.38 10.37 -11.28
N THR A 494 12.22 10.22 -10.27
CA THR A 494 11.99 9.27 -9.17
C THR A 494 10.68 9.56 -8.42
N ILE A 495 10.37 10.84 -8.16
CA ILE A 495 9.11 11.23 -7.52
C ILE A 495 7.93 10.92 -8.44
N SER A 496 8.06 11.27 -9.73
CA SER A 496 7.07 10.94 -10.77
C SER A 496 6.73 9.44 -10.79
N LEU A 497 7.74 8.58 -10.78
CA LEU A 497 7.58 7.12 -10.74
C LEU A 497 6.85 6.64 -9.46
N TYR A 498 7.16 7.22 -8.30
CA TYR A 498 6.48 6.86 -7.05
C TYR A 498 5.00 7.27 -7.05
N LEU A 499 4.65 8.41 -7.65
CA LEU A 499 3.26 8.82 -7.83
C LEU A 499 2.50 7.88 -8.75
N GLN A 500 3.11 7.49 -9.87
CA GLN A 500 2.53 6.52 -10.81
C GLN A 500 2.34 5.15 -10.16
N MET A 501 3.31 4.67 -9.39
CA MET A 501 3.20 3.42 -8.63
C MET A 501 2.07 3.49 -7.62
N TYR A 502 1.96 4.58 -6.85
CA TYR A 502 0.89 4.73 -5.88
C TYR A 502 -0.49 4.79 -6.57
N TYR A 503 -0.61 5.48 -7.70
CA TYR A 503 -1.84 5.47 -8.49
C TYR A 503 -2.20 4.05 -8.96
N ARG A 504 -1.23 3.26 -9.43
CA ARG A 504 -1.46 1.83 -9.74
C ARG A 504 -1.99 1.05 -8.53
N CYS A 505 -1.44 1.32 -7.34
CA CYS A 505 -1.94 0.71 -6.10
C CYS A 505 -3.42 1.04 -5.86
N CYS A 506 -3.82 2.30 -6.05
CA CYS A 506 -5.22 2.73 -5.93
C CYS A 506 -6.12 2.08 -6.99
N VAL A 507 -5.68 1.98 -8.24
CA VAL A 507 -6.43 1.32 -9.31
C VAL A 507 -6.68 -0.16 -8.99
N ILE A 508 -5.65 -0.89 -8.54
CA ILE A 508 -5.79 -2.30 -8.12
C ILE A 508 -6.80 -2.43 -6.97
N TYR A 509 -6.75 -1.52 -6.00
CA TYR A 509 -7.72 -1.46 -4.89
C TYR A 509 -9.14 -1.21 -5.42
N ASN A 510 -9.33 -0.21 -6.28
CA ASN A 510 -10.62 0.18 -6.85
C ASN A 510 -11.26 -0.98 -7.64
N GLU A 511 -10.51 -1.60 -8.53
CA GLU A 511 -10.95 -2.77 -9.31
C GLU A 511 -11.29 -3.97 -8.41
N THR A 512 -10.53 -4.15 -7.30
CA THR A 512 -10.83 -5.16 -6.30
C THR A 512 -12.16 -4.89 -5.62
N CYS A 513 -12.45 -3.66 -5.23
CA CYS A 513 -13.74 -3.26 -4.65
C CYS A 513 -14.89 -3.57 -5.62
N ALA A 514 -14.78 -3.14 -6.88
CA ALA A 514 -15.78 -3.42 -7.91
C ALA A 514 -16.02 -4.90 -8.14
N LYS A 515 -14.96 -5.72 -8.16
CA LYS A 515 -15.04 -7.18 -8.36
C LYS A 515 -15.77 -7.89 -7.23
N TYR A 516 -15.64 -7.43 -5.98
CA TYR A 516 -16.42 -7.96 -4.86
C TYR A 516 -17.93 -7.79 -5.06
N ALA A 517 -18.36 -6.69 -5.72
CA ALA A 517 -19.74 -6.44 -6.04
C ALA A 517 -20.37 -7.47 -7.00
N PHE A 518 -19.56 -8.08 -7.86
CA PHE A 518 -20.02 -9.06 -8.85
C PHE A 518 -20.10 -10.51 -8.33
N GLY A 519 -20.07 -10.73 -7.01
CA GLY A 519 -20.47 -12.00 -6.40
C GLY A 519 -19.41 -13.10 -6.30
N SER A 520 -18.12 -12.79 -6.44
CA SER A 520 -17.07 -13.81 -6.24
C SER A 520 -16.60 -13.90 -4.77
N THR A 521 -17.54 -14.06 -3.84
CA THR A 521 -17.24 -14.20 -2.39
C THR A 521 -16.55 -15.52 -2.01
N THR A 522 -16.37 -16.46 -2.95
CA THR A 522 -15.82 -17.80 -2.70
C THR A 522 -14.35 -17.97 -3.11
N ALA A 523 -13.69 -16.96 -3.66
CA ALA A 523 -12.41 -17.16 -4.36
C ALA A 523 -11.13 -16.90 -3.54
N MET A 524 -11.21 -16.52 -2.24
CA MET A 524 -9.99 -16.34 -1.41
C MET A 524 -10.06 -17.13 -0.09
#